data_3baf8a6fe68c834752ff000add19dd43
#
_entry.id   3baf8a6fe68c834752ff000add19dd43
#
_cell.length_a   1.000
_cell.length_b   1.000
_cell.length_c   1.000
_cell.angle_alpha   90.00
_cell.angle_beta   90.00
_cell.angle_gamma   90.00
#
_symmetry.space_group_name_H-M   'P 1'
#
loop_
_entity.id
_entity.type
_entity.pdbx_description
1 polymer ?
#
loop_
_entity_poly.entity_id
_entity_poly.type
_entity_poly.pdbx_seq_one_letter_code
_entity_poly.pdbx_strand_id
1 'polypeptide(L)'
;MPGSRRFTSPQFRPQRHALALEPRILFDGAAAVAASDAQHSDPAQPDDASPHATQSEARATTEATPSAARSLLVLDSRIDNKEQLLNQLPGNVTAIVVNGGEDGLAAISAALAQLGQVDSIQVMSHGAAGQFTLGNRTVSADNIGQLGQTLQQWSDHLGAGADIQLYGCSVGAGEAGKTLVSELARWTGADVAASSNDTGSSAAGGDWTLETRVGLIDKSIALSAGAIASFDGLLADAAPTVSLPSAGSDVLLGDTFTFTVNFTNSSSQEGYAPFINLFMPSTGK
;
A
#
# COMPACT_ATOMS: atom_id res chain seq x y z
N MET A 1 -13.78 44.23 -51.99
CA MET A 1 -14.58 43.08 -51.54
C MET A 1 -13.69 41.84 -51.52
N PRO A 2 -13.14 41.35 -50.38
CA PRO A 2 -12.45 40.08 -50.34
C PRO A 2 -13.38 38.98 -49.79
N GLY A 3 -13.38 37.85 -50.47
CA GLY A 3 -14.26 36.72 -50.24
C GLY A 3 -13.95 35.94 -48.98
N SER A 4 -15.00 35.61 -48.23
CA SER A 4 -15.02 34.74 -47.05
C SER A 4 -14.79 33.30 -47.46
N ARG A 5 -13.71 32.68 -47.03
CA ARG A 5 -13.48 31.23 -47.12
C ARG A 5 -14.07 30.55 -45.86
N ARG A 6 -15.09 29.76 -46.05
CA ARG A 6 -15.64 28.86 -45.01
C ARG A 6 -14.71 27.66 -44.87
N PHE A 7 -14.16 27.49 -43.67
CA PHE A 7 -13.52 26.21 -43.30
C PHE A 7 -14.58 25.23 -42.83
N THR A 8 -14.70 24.11 -43.51
CA THR A 8 -15.49 22.95 -43.09
C THR A 8 -14.61 22.05 -42.22
N SER A 9 -15.00 21.86 -40.97
CA SER A 9 -14.33 20.94 -40.05
C SER A 9 -14.65 19.48 -40.46
N PRO A 10 -13.66 18.59 -40.41
CA PRO A 10 -13.92 17.15 -40.67
C PRO A 10 -14.68 16.55 -39.47
N GLN A 11 -15.80 15.91 -39.80
CA GLN A 11 -16.61 15.14 -38.86
C GLN A 11 -15.88 13.85 -38.51
N PHE A 12 -15.44 13.72 -37.25
CA PHE A 12 -14.88 12.50 -36.71
C PHE A 12 -16.03 11.50 -36.46
N ARG A 13 -16.09 10.40 -37.17
CA ARG A 13 -17.00 9.27 -36.90
C ARG A 13 -16.25 8.27 -35.98
N PRO A 14 -16.69 8.01 -34.74
CA PRO A 14 -16.10 6.95 -33.95
C PRO A 14 -16.46 5.58 -34.51
N GLN A 15 -15.44 4.80 -34.89
CA GLN A 15 -15.61 3.38 -35.19
C GLN A 15 -15.80 2.63 -33.88
N ARG A 16 -16.96 1.99 -33.75
CA ARG A 16 -17.22 1.06 -32.64
C ARG A 16 -16.57 -0.29 -33.01
N HIS A 17 -15.47 -0.61 -32.37
CA HIS A 17 -14.96 -1.98 -32.39
C HIS A 17 -15.73 -2.77 -31.34
N ALA A 18 -16.53 -3.72 -31.77
CA ALA A 18 -17.11 -4.73 -30.89
C ALA A 18 -16.00 -5.74 -30.57
N LEU A 19 -15.54 -5.76 -29.32
CA LEU A 19 -14.70 -6.83 -28.81
C LEU A 19 -15.59 -8.06 -28.58
N ALA A 20 -15.29 -9.14 -29.26
CA ALA A 20 -15.90 -10.44 -29.00
C ALA A 20 -15.41 -10.95 -27.66
N LEU A 21 -16.34 -11.20 -26.73
CA LEU A 21 -16.06 -11.87 -25.46
C LEU A 21 -15.77 -13.36 -25.75
N GLU A 22 -14.56 -13.78 -25.44
CA GLU A 22 -14.21 -15.20 -25.45
C GLU A 22 -14.97 -15.95 -24.34
N PRO A 23 -15.49 -17.17 -24.61
CA PRO A 23 -16.21 -17.94 -23.62
C PRO A 23 -15.24 -18.41 -22.49
N ARG A 24 -15.53 -18.05 -21.27
CA ARG A 24 -14.84 -18.57 -20.08
C ARG A 24 -15.08 -20.08 -20.00
N ILE A 25 -14.00 -20.86 -20.06
CA ILE A 25 -14.03 -22.27 -19.73
C ILE A 25 -14.05 -22.37 -18.20
N LEU A 26 -15.22 -22.72 -17.67
CA LEU A 26 -15.38 -23.13 -16.26
C LEU A 26 -14.77 -24.53 -16.12
N PHE A 27 -13.67 -24.63 -15.40
CA PHE A 27 -13.17 -25.90 -14.91
C PHE A 27 -13.97 -26.25 -13.65
N ASP A 28 -15.03 -27.05 -13.83
CA ASP A 28 -15.73 -27.71 -12.74
C ASP A 28 -15.08 -29.08 -12.54
N GLY A 29 -14.19 -29.14 -11.56
CA GLY A 29 -13.47 -30.35 -11.18
C GLY A 29 -14.10 -31.08 -10.00
N ALA A 30 -15.38 -31.46 -10.10
CA ALA A 30 -15.99 -32.39 -9.16
C ALA A 30 -15.88 -33.81 -9.69
N ALA A 31 -14.82 -34.54 -9.31
CA ALA A 31 -14.74 -35.95 -9.52
C ALA A 31 -15.54 -36.68 -8.44
N ALA A 32 -16.74 -37.15 -8.82
CA ALA A 32 -17.54 -38.07 -8.04
C ALA A 32 -16.90 -39.47 -8.13
N VAL A 33 -16.50 -40.06 -7.00
CA VAL A 33 -16.09 -41.44 -6.88
C VAL A 33 -17.38 -42.26 -6.73
N ALA A 34 -17.78 -42.95 -7.78
CA ALA A 34 -18.84 -43.97 -7.71
C ALA A 34 -18.25 -45.28 -7.21
N ALA A 35 -18.73 -45.75 -6.07
CA ALA A 35 -18.50 -47.11 -5.59
C ALA A 35 -19.34 -48.08 -6.43
N SER A 36 -18.72 -49.16 -6.93
CA SER A 36 -19.43 -50.31 -7.43
C SER A 36 -18.98 -51.54 -6.69
N ASP A 37 -19.88 -52.05 -5.87
CA ASP A 37 -19.87 -53.40 -5.33
C ASP A 37 -19.94 -54.45 -6.45
N ALA A 38 -19.07 -55.44 -6.40
CA ALA A 38 -19.35 -56.73 -6.96
C ALA A 38 -18.65 -57.83 -6.15
N GLN A 39 -19.43 -58.57 -5.43
CA GLN A 39 -19.08 -59.81 -4.73
C GLN A 39 -18.65 -60.88 -5.73
N HIS A 40 -17.59 -61.63 -5.39
CA HIS A 40 -17.53 -63.05 -5.78
C HIS A 40 -16.71 -63.86 -4.74
N SER A 41 -17.31 -64.93 -4.34
CA SER A 41 -16.95 -65.89 -3.28
C SER A 41 -15.86 -66.87 -3.72
N ASP A 42 -14.94 -67.18 -2.85
CA ASP A 42 -14.24 -68.32 -2.37
C ASP A 42 -14.29 -69.66 -3.18
N PRO A 43 -13.40 -70.70 -3.02
CA PRO A 43 -12.44 -70.97 -1.93
C PRO A 43 -11.08 -71.67 -2.28
N ALA A 44 -10.28 -71.87 -1.23
CA ALA A 44 -9.29 -72.94 -0.95
C ALA A 44 -7.81 -72.75 -1.26
N GLN A 45 -7.07 -72.53 -0.19
CA GLN A 45 -5.82 -73.02 0.44
C GLN A 45 -5.02 -74.19 -0.24
N PRO A 46 -3.73 -74.49 0.17
CA PRO A 46 -2.72 -73.79 1.00
C PRO A 46 -1.26 -73.83 0.44
N ASP A 47 -0.33 -73.31 1.29
CA ASP A 47 1.11 -73.61 1.45
C ASP A 47 2.12 -72.81 0.65
N ASP A 48 2.97 -72.05 1.26
CA ASP A 48 4.28 -72.36 1.85
C ASP A 48 5.12 -71.07 2.06
N ALA A 49 5.64 -70.98 3.24
CA ALA A 49 6.77 -70.27 3.80
C ALA A 49 7.64 -69.27 2.95
N SER A 50 7.82 -68.08 3.43
CA SER A 50 9.04 -67.54 4.08
C SER A 50 9.03 -66.00 4.13
N PRO A 51 9.61 -65.33 5.15
CA PRO A 51 9.40 -63.94 5.43
C PRO A 51 10.47 -63.07 4.78
N HIS A 52 10.12 -62.31 3.80
CA HIS A 52 10.89 -61.14 3.45
C HIS A 52 10.32 -59.92 4.16
N ALA A 53 11.02 -59.55 5.24
CA ALA A 53 10.84 -58.27 5.91
C ALA A 53 11.19 -57.11 4.93
N THR A 54 10.20 -56.57 4.27
CA THR A 54 10.33 -55.29 3.61
C THR A 54 10.08 -54.25 4.69
N GLN A 55 11.18 -53.68 5.21
CA GLN A 55 11.14 -52.47 6.00
C GLN A 55 10.61 -51.36 5.08
N SER A 56 9.32 -51.09 5.18
CA SER A 56 8.73 -49.83 4.70
C SER A 56 9.25 -48.75 5.65
N GLU A 57 10.35 -48.11 5.28
CA GLU A 57 10.72 -46.84 5.90
C GLU A 57 9.58 -45.88 5.66
N ALA A 58 8.71 -45.74 6.66
CA ALA A 58 7.81 -44.62 6.77
C ALA A 58 8.67 -43.36 6.90
N ARG A 59 8.97 -42.77 5.76
CA ARG A 59 9.53 -41.41 5.68
C ARG A 59 8.49 -40.50 6.31
N ALA A 60 8.67 -40.23 7.61
CA ALA A 60 7.94 -39.21 8.29
C ALA A 60 8.22 -37.92 7.53
N THR A 61 7.31 -37.50 6.63
CA THR A 61 7.22 -36.15 6.19
C THR A 61 6.84 -35.36 7.42
N THR A 62 7.83 -34.74 8.06
CA THR A 62 7.61 -33.74 9.05
C THR A 62 6.89 -32.62 8.28
N GLU A 63 5.57 -32.57 8.38
CA GLU A 63 4.80 -31.40 7.99
C GLU A 63 5.37 -30.26 8.83
N ALA A 64 6.17 -29.39 8.19
CA ALA A 64 6.62 -28.17 8.81
C ALA A 64 5.35 -27.39 9.15
N THR A 65 5.07 -27.26 10.43
CA THR A 65 4.03 -26.35 10.91
C THR A 65 4.26 -25.02 10.21
N PRO A 66 3.28 -24.46 9.49
CA PRO A 66 3.48 -23.20 8.80
C PRO A 66 3.96 -22.17 9.83
N SER A 67 5.20 -21.72 9.67
CA SER A 67 5.73 -20.64 10.50
C SER A 67 4.83 -19.44 10.34
N ALA A 68 4.40 -18.82 11.45
CA ALA A 68 3.60 -17.62 11.37
C ALA A 68 4.33 -16.59 10.52
N ALA A 69 3.63 -16.00 9.55
CA ALA A 69 4.18 -15.02 8.63
C ALA A 69 4.91 -13.89 9.38
N ARG A 70 6.18 -13.65 9.05
CA ARG A 70 7.03 -12.66 9.71
C ARG A 70 6.82 -11.29 9.09
N SER A 71 6.46 -10.31 9.91
CA SER A 71 6.18 -8.95 9.46
C SER A 71 7.17 -7.95 10.04
N LEU A 72 7.69 -7.07 9.19
CA LEU A 72 8.41 -5.86 9.60
C LEU A 72 7.44 -4.67 9.60
N LEU A 73 7.14 -4.16 10.79
CA LEU A 73 6.34 -2.95 10.97
C LEU A 73 7.27 -1.75 11.13
N VAL A 74 7.11 -0.76 10.29
CA VAL A 74 7.93 0.45 10.27
C VAL A 74 7.06 1.66 10.56
N LEU A 75 7.34 2.38 11.63
CA LEU A 75 6.60 3.58 12.01
C LEU A 75 7.49 4.81 11.92
N ASP A 76 6.96 5.89 11.38
CA ASP A 76 7.59 7.21 11.51
C ASP A 76 7.37 7.76 12.92
N SER A 77 8.43 8.30 13.53
CA SER A 77 8.36 8.82 14.90
C SER A 77 7.43 10.04 15.05
N ARG A 78 7.08 10.69 13.96
CA ARG A 78 6.18 11.85 13.94
C ARG A 78 4.70 11.49 14.00
N ILE A 79 4.35 10.20 13.88
CA ILE A 79 2.97 9.76 14.12
C ILE A 79 2.62 10.03 15.58
N ASP A 80 1.57 10.80 15.79
CA ASP A 80 1.02 11.04 17.10
C ASP A 80 0.44 9.74 17.69
N ASN A 81 0.55 9.59 19.00
CA ASN A 81 0.01 8.43 19.72
C ASN A 81 0.48 7.06 19.17
N LYS A 82 1.64 7.02 18.50
CA LYS A 82 2.22 5.77 17.93
C LYS A 82 2.40 4.65 18.96
N GLU A 83 2.52 4.99 20.22
CA GLU A 83 2.59 4.03 21.33
C GLU A 83 1.31 3.17 21.39
N GLN A 84 0.16 3.71 20.97
CA GLN A 84 -1.09 2.95 20.89
C GLN A 84 -0.99 1.87 19.79
N LEU A 85 -0.34 2.18 18.66
CA LEU A 85 -0.10 1.24 17.57
C LEU A 85 0.91 0.16 17.94
N LEU A 86 1.91 0.52 18.74
CA LEU A 86 2.95 -0.42 19.20
C LEU A 86 2.48 -1.30 20.37
N ASN A 87 1.33 -1.02 20.94
CA ASN A 87 0.82 -1.77 22.06
C ASN A 87 0.31 -3.15 21.63
N GLN A 88 0.76 -4.20 22.31
CA GLN A 88 0.33 -5.58 22.08
C GLN A 88 0.54 -6.07 20.63
N LEU A 89 1.74 -5.84 20.09
CA LEU A 89 2.10 -6.40 18.77
C LEU A 89 2.10 -7.93 18.81
N PRO A 90 1.64 -8.59 17.73
CA PRO A 90 1.76 -10.04 17.57
C PRO A 90 3.23 -10.51 17.63
N GLY A 91 3.47 -11.70 18.17
CA GLY A 91 4.84 -12.22 18.38
C GLY A 91 5.66 -12.47 17.12
N ASN A 92 5.02 -12.48 15.96
CA ASN A 92 5.65 -12.61 14.64
C ASN A 92 5.94 -11.23 13.97
N VAL A 93 5.66 -10.14 14.65
CA VAL A 93 5.90 -8.76 14.18
C VAL A 93 7.13 -8.18 14.85
N THR A 94 8.07 -7.71 14.06
CA THR A 94 9.18 -6.86 14.51
C THR A 94 8.87 -5.42 14.13
N ALA A 95 8.82 -4.52 15.11
CA ALA A 95 8.57 -3.12 14.86
C ALA A 95 9.86 -2.29 14.99
N ILE A 96 10.04 -1.33 14.09
CA ILE A 96 11.05 -0.27 14.20
C ILE A 96 10.37 1.10 14.14
N VAL A 97 10.91 2.05 14.89
CA VAL A 97 10.50 3.46 14.83
C VAL A 97 11.63 4.25 14.20
N VAL A 98 11.35 4.93 13.10
CA VAL A 98 12.32 5.74 12.37
C VAL A 98 12.20 7.19 12.84
N ASN A 99 13.30 7.74 13.37
CA ASN A 99 13.32 9.13 13.86
C ASN A 99 13.40 10.13 12.68
N GLY A 100 12.89 11.35 12.90
CA GLY A 100 12.82 12.37 11.86
C GLY A 100 14.16 12.77 11.22
N GLY A 101 15.30 12.50 11.89
CA GLY A 101 16.65 12.73 11.34
C GLY A 101 17.27 11.55 10.59
N GLU A 102 16.64 10.37 10.63
CA GLU A 102 17.16 9.13 10.06
C GLU A 102 16.67 8.91 8.62
N ASP A 103 17.48 8.24 7.79
CA ASP A 103 17.03 7.78 6.48
C ASP A 103 16.17 6.53 6.63
N GLY A 104 14.86 6.69 6.37
CA GLY A 104 13.90 5.61 6.54
C GLY A 104 14.16 4.38 5.68
N LEU A 105 14.66 4.54 4.45
CA LEU A 105 14.99 3.40 3.60
C LEU A 105 16.22 2.66 4.11
N ALA A 106 17.21 3.38 4.61
CA ALA A 106 18.39 2.77 5.23
C ALA A 106 18.01 2.01 6.51
N ALA A 107 17.07 2.54 7.32
CA ALA A 107 16.56 1.87 8.51
C ALA A 107 15.84 0.55 8.15
N ILE A 108 14.99 0.56 7.11
CA ILE A 108 14.34 -0.66 6.60
C ILE A 108 15.39 -1.66 6.14
N SER A 109 16.36 -1.25 5.31
CA SER A 109 17.42 -2.13 4.81
C SER A 109 18.22 -2.77 5.94
N ALA A 110 18.56 -2.01 6.99
CA ALA A 110 19.26 -2.52 8.15
C ALA A 110 18.43 -3.54 8.94
N ALA A 111 17.13 -3.28 9.12
CA ALA A 111 16.22 -4.20 9.78
C ALA A 111 16.06 -5.51 8.99
N LEU A 112 15.90 -5.43 7.67
CA LEU A 112 15.82 -6.60 6.80
C LEU A 112 17.08 -7.46 6.86
N ALA A 113 18.27 -6.83 6.86
CA ALA A 113 19.53 -7.54 6.99
C ALA A 113 19.65 -8.31 8.32
N GLN A 114 19.06 -7.80 9.40
CA GLN A 114 19.05 -8.46 10.70
C GLN A 114 17.99 -9.57 10.79
N LEU A 115 16.81 -9.34 10.22
CA LEU A 115 15.69 -10.28 10.29
C LEU A 115 15.85 -11.45 9.32
N GLY A 116 16.59 -11.28 8.23
CA GLY A 116 16.61 -12.20 7.12
C GLY A 116 15.33 -12.07 6.28
N GLN A 117 14.65 -13.19 6.02
CA GLN A 117 13.46 -13.18 5.18
C GLN A 117 12.21 -12.78 5.99
N VAL A 118 11.39 -11.91 5.40
CA VAL A 118 10.09 -11.48 5.92
C VAL A 118 8.99 -11.71 4.87
N ASP A 119 7.76 -11.87 5.33
CA ASP A 119 6.58 -12.09 4.49
C ASP A 119 5.80 -10.79 4.25
N SER A 120 6.05 -9.75 5.06
CA SER A 120 5.52 -8.41 4.79
C SER A 120 6.38 -7.29 5.37
N ILE A 121 6.34 -6.15 4.69
CA ILE A 121 6.81 -4.85 5.19
C ILE A 121 5.59 -3.94 5.26
N GLN A 122 5.31 -3.39 6.44
CA GLN A 122 4.20 -2.48 6.64
C GLN A 122 4.75 -1.13 7.10
N VAL A 123 4.53 -0.11 6.31
CA VAL A 123 5.01 1.25 6.58
C VAL A 123 3.84 2.10 7.05
N MET A 124 3.97 2.65 8.23
CA MET A 124 3.05 3.62 8.81
C MET A 124 3.75 4.96 8.91
N SER A 125 3.29 5.90 8.12
CA SER A 125 3.89 7.24 8.03
C SER A 125 2.86 8.26 7.57
N HIS A 126 3.22 9.53 7.65
CA HIS A 126 2.45 10.56 6.97
C HIS A 126 2.58 10.40 5.46
N GLY A 127 1.50 10.70 4.73
CA GLY A 127 1.44 10.54 3.29
C GLY A 127 0.58 11.59 2.59
N ALA A 128 0.78 11.66 1.29
CA ALA A 128 -0.02 12.42 0.35
C ALA A 128 -0.05 11.68 -1.00
N ALA A 129 -0.85 12.15 -1.96
CA ALA A 129 -1.01 11.48 -3.25
C ALA A 129 0.34 11.20 -3.93
N GLY A 130 0.66 9.92 -4.08
CA GLY A 130 1.88 9.45 -4.72
C GLY A 130 3.16 9.65 -3.91
N GLN A 131 3.07 9.86 -2.61
CA GLN A 131 4.25 9.99 -1.76
C GLN A 131 3.99 9.62 -0.29
N PHE A 132 5.06 9.21 0.39
CA PHE A 132 5.10 9.08 1.85
C PHE A 132 6.45 9.55 2.38
N THR A 133 6.49 9.96 3.63
CA THR A 133 7.74 10.43 4.28
C THR A 133 8.07 9.53 5.46
N LEU A 134 9.29 9.01 5.49
CA LEU A 134 9.80 8.17 6.55
C LEU A 134 11.15 8.70 7.04
N GLY A 135 11.19 9.20 8.27
CA GLY A 135 12.35 9.92 8.77
C GLY A 135 12.63 11.20 7.97
N ASN A 136 13.84 11.36 7.49
CA ASN A 136 14.24 12.50 6.65
C ASN A 136 14.06 12.24 5.14
N ARG A 137 13.48 11.10 4.76
CA ARG A 137 13.35 10.68 3.37
C ARG A 137 11.90 10.72 2.91
N THR A 138 11.63 11.48 1.85
CA THR A 138 10.39 11.37 1.10
C THR A 138 10.57 10.43 -0.08
N VAL A 139 9.70 9.44 -0.18
CA VAL A 139 9.59 8.51 -1.31
C VAL A 139 8.37 8.90 -2.12
N SER A 140 8.54 9.16 -3.40
CA SER A 140 7.48 9.63 -4.28
C SER A 140 7.53 9.00 -5.66
N ALA A 141 6.44 9.11 -6.40
CA ALA A 141 6.38 8.70 -7.81
C ALA A 141 7.48 9.36 -8.66
N ASP A 142 7.89 10.60 -8.31
CA ASP A 142 8.90 11.34 -9.06
C ASP A 142 10.34 10.88 -8.78
N ASN A 143 10.62 10.36 -7.58
CA ASN A 143 11.99 10.01 -7.19
C ASN A 143 12.23 8.50 -7.05
N ILE A 144 11.19 7.67 -7.08
CA ILE A 144 11.30 6.23 -6.82
C ILE A 144 12.27 5.52 -7.78
N GLY A 145 12.37 5.98 -9.02
CA GLY A 145 13.33 5.44 -9.99
C GLY A 145 14.79 5.59 -9.55
N GLN A 146 15.11 6.64 -8.79
CA GLN A 146 16.45 6.87 -8.25
C GLN A 146 16.75 5.97 -7.05
N LEU A 147 15.71 5.44 -6.41
CA LEU A 147 15.79 4.55 -5.25
C LEU A 147 15.80 3.07 -5.64
N GLY A 148 15.67 2.77 -6.93
CA GLY A 148 15.49 1.42 -7.46
C GLY A 148 16.55 0.43 -7.00
N GLN A 149 17.81 0.84 -6.91
CA GLN A 149 18.90 -0.05 -6.44
C GLN A 149 18.71 -0.47 -4.97
N THR A 150 18.31 0.46 -4.10
CA THR A 150 18.02 0.15 -2.69
C THR A 150 16.80 -0.76 -2.57
N LEU A 151 15.74 -0.45 -3.33
CA LEU A 151 14.50 -1.24 -3.32
C LEU A 151 14.73 -2.66 -3.88
N GLN A 152 15.57 -2.80 -4.89
CA GLN A 152 15.93 -4.10 -5.45
C GLN A 152 16.66 -4.98 -4.43
N GLN A 153 17.49 -4.41 -3.56
CA GLN A 153 18.15 -5.16 -2.49
C GLN A 153 17.17 -5.75 -1.47
N TRP A 154 15.97 -5.16 -1.33
CA TRP A 154 14.96 -5.71 -0.43
C TRP A 154 14.39 -7.04 -0.95
N SER A 155 14.39 -7.27 -2.28
CA SER A 155 13.88 -8.53 -2.86
C SER A 155 14.60 -9.76 -2.29
N ASP A 156 15.86 -9.66 -1.90
CA ASP A 156 16.62 -10.75 -1.30
C ASP A 156 16.11 -11.13 0.10
N HIS A 157 15.36 -10.24 0.73
CA HIS A 157 14.79 -10.38 2.06
C HIS A 157 13.28 -10.60 2.06
N LEU A 158 12.63 -10.61 0.90
CA LEU A 158 11.19 -10.80 0.77
C LEU A 158 10.90 -12.25 0.39
N GLY A 159 10.00 -12.88 1.14
CA GLY A 159 9.49 -14.22 0.83
C GLY A 159 8.69 -14.25 -0.47
N ALA A 160 8.47 -15.43 -1.03
CA ALA A 160 7.59 -15.57 -2.19
C ALA A 160 6.17 -15.11 -1.84
N GLY A 161 5.62 -14.18 -2.63
CA GLY A 161 4.33 -13.55 -2.36
C GLY A 161 4.35 -12.66 -1.11
N ALA A 162 5.48 -12.00 -0.84
CA ALA A 162 5.56 -11.03 0.24
C ALA A 162 4.83 -9.73 -0.14
N ASP A 163 4.25 -9.08 0.87
CA ASP A 163 3.49 -7.84 0.71
C ASP A 163 4.26 -6.62 1.21
N ILE A 164 4.13 -5.50 0.50
CA ILE A 164 4.48 -4.17 1.00
C ILE A 164 3.21 -3.36 1.13
N GLN A 165 2.89 -2.93 2.34
CA GLN A 165 1.65 -2.25 2.68
C GLN A 165 1.96 -0.85 3.20
N LEU A 166 1.44 0.18 2.52
CA LEU A 166 1.69 1.58 2.85
C LEU A 166 0.46 2.19 3.50
N TYR A 167 0.52 2.31 4.82
CA TYR A 167 -0.48 2.95 5.66
C TYR A 167 -0.10 4.42 5.87
N GLY A 168 -0.61 5.27 5.01
CA GLY A 168 -0.45 6.72 5.08
C GLY A 168 -1.55 7.37 4.26
N CYS A 169 -2.08 8.50 4.71
CA CYS A 169 -3.21 9.14 4.05
C CYS A 169 -2.91 9.42 2.57
N SER A 170 -3.80 8.94 1.70
CA SER A 170 -3.80 9.22 0.27
C SER A 170 -2.55 8.77 -0.52
N VAL A 171 -1.65 7.97 0.05
CA VAL A 171 -0.41 7.53 -0.64
C VAL A 171 -0.69 6.89 -1.99
N GLY A 172 -1.75 6.07 -2.07
CA GLY A 172 -2.20 5.41 -3.29
C GLY A 172 -3.13 6.24 -4.17
N ALA A 173 -3.40 7.51 -3.83
CA ALA A 173 -4.39 8.30 -4.52
C ALA A 173 -3.93 8.78 -5.90
N GLY A 174 -4.86 8.79 -6.86
CA GLY A 174 -4.65 9.32 -8.20
C GLY A 174 -3.62 8.56 -9.04
N GLU A 175 -3.17 9.17 -10.13
CA GLU A 175 -2.18 8.54 -11.02
C GLU A 175 -0.77 8.48 -10.37
N ALA A 176 -0.41 9.47 -9.56
CA ALA A 176 0.85 9.46 -8.83
C ALA A 176 0.91 8.29 -7.83
N GLY A 177 -0.19 8.02 -7.10
CA GLY A 177 -0.27 6.88 -6.18
C GLY A 177 -0.16 5.55 -6.90
N LYS A 178 -0.86 5.38 -8.02
CA LYS A 178 -0.76 4.18 -8.86
C LYS A 178 0.66 3.98 -9.39
N THR A 179 1.32 5.04 -9.82
CA THR A 179 2.72 5.01 -10.27
C THR A 179 3.64 4.56 -9.15
N LEU A 180 3.52 5.16 -7.95
CA LEU A 180 4.32 4.81 -6.80
C LEU A 180 4.19 3.32 -6.44
N VAL A 181 2.94 2.82 -6.34
CA VAL A 181 2.64 1.41 -6.01
C VAL A 181 3.20 0.47 -7.07
N SER A 182 3.02 0.79 -8.36
CA SER A 182 3.53 -0.02 -9.47
C SER A 182 5.06 -0.07 -9.53
N GLU A 183 5.72 1.06 -9.30
CA GLU A 183 7.18 1.12 -9.30
C GLU A 183 7.79 0.40 -8.08
N LEU A 184 7.17 0.51 -6.89
CA LEU A 184 7.57 -0.28 -5.73
C LEU A 184 7.47 -1.77 -6.03
N ALA A 185 6.35 -2.24 -6.56
CA ALA A 185 6.17 -3.64 -6.93
C ALA A 185 7.21 -4.10 -7.96
N ARG A 186 7.48 -3.26 -8.96
CA ARG A 186 8.47 -3.55 -10.00
C ARG A 186 9.89 -3.70 -9.46
N TRP A 187 10.30 -2.83 -8.53
CA TRP A 187 11.66 -2.84 -7.98
C TRP A 187 11.87 -3.91 -6.93
N THR A 188 10.85 -4.22 -6.13
CA THR A 188 10.98 -5.16 -5.01
C THR A 188 10.54 -6.58 -5.36
N GLY A 189 9.73 -6.75 -6.42
CA GLY A 189 9.11 -8.03 -6.74
C GLY A 189 7.99 -8.45 -5.76
N ALA A 190 7.62 -7.59 -4.82
CA ALA A 190 6.55 -7.82 -3.86
C ALA A 190 5.18 -7.41 -4.42
N ASP A 191 4.12 -7.91 -3.80
CA ASP A 191 2.79 -7.38 -3.96
C ASP A 191 2.66 -6.09 -3.12
N VAL A 192 2.12 -5.02 -3.68
CA VAL A 192 2.13 -3.70 -3.03
C VAL A 192 0.73 -3.11 -2.94
N ALA A 193 0.39 -2.59 -1.76
CA ALA A 193 -0.85 -1.83 -1.58
C ALA A 193 -0.64 -0.53 -0.80
N ALA A 194 -1.48 0.47 -1.09
CA ALA A 194 -1.49 1.76 -0.43
C ALA A 194 -2.91 2.29 -0.26
N SER A 195 -3.14 3.06 0.81
CA SER A 195 -4.41 3.75 1.03
C SER A 195 -4.58 4.91 0.03
N SER A 196 -5.79 5.05 -0.51
CA SER A 196 -6.15 6.15 -1.41
C SER A 196 -6.99 7.25 -0.75
N ASN A 197 -7.27 7.11 0.55
CA ASN A 197 -8.03 8.02 1.39
C ASN A 197 -7.31 8.31 2.71
N ASP A 198 -8.03 8.78 3.72
CA ASP A 198 -7.48 9.01 5.05
C ASP A 198 -7.31 7.69 5.81
N THR A 199 -6.10 7.45 6.31
CA THR A 199 -5.75 6.26 7.08
C THR A 199 -5.72 6.58 8.57
N GLY A 200 -6.39 5.74 9.37
CA GLY A 200 -6.41 5.88 10.83
C GLY A 200 -7.79 5.74 11.44
N SER A 201 -8.06 6.54 12.47
CA SER A 201 -9.29 6.47 13.25
C SER A 201 -10.55 6.74 12.43
N SER A 202 -11.54 5.86 12.52
CA SER A 202 -12.86 6.08 11.90
C SER A 202 -13.63 7.26 12.52
N ALA A 203 -13.35 7.58 13.78
CA ALA A 203 -13.94 8.76 14.42
C ALA A 203 -13.40 10.07 13.82
N ALA A 204 -12.20 10.04 13.25
CA ALA A 204 -11.60 11.15 12.51
C ALA A 204 -11.84 11.08 10.99
N GLY A 205 -12.63 10.13 10.53
CA GLY A 205 -12.98 9.95 9.10
C GLY A 205 -12.03 9.04 8.32
N GLY A 206 -11.07 8.39 8.98
CA GLY A 206 -10.13 7.45 8.37
C GLY A 206 -10.59 6.00 8.41
N ASP A 207 -9.86 5.16 7.73
CA ASP A 207 -9.94 3.70 7.83
C ASP A 207 -8.56 3.06 7.68
N TRP A 208 -8.49 1.72 7.65
CA TRP A 208 -7.25 0.96 7.50
C TRP A 208 -7.24 0.13 6.23
N THR A 209 -8.04 0.54 5.23
CA THR A 209 -8.15 -0.13 3.94
C THR A 209 -7.04 0.34 3.00
N LEU A 210 -6.57 -0.56 2.14
CA LEU A 210 -5.58 -0.25 1.10
C LEU A 210 -6.21 -0.52 -0.26
N GLU A 211 -6.71 0.53 -0.92
CA GLU A 211 -7.53 0.39 -2.13
C GLU A 211 -6.70 0.28 -3.40
N THR A 212 -5.56 0.98 -3.45
CA THR A 212 -4.65 0.95 -4.61
C THR A 212 -3.65 -0.17 -4.44
N ARG A 213 -3.66 -1.15 -5.37
CA ARG A 213 -2.83 -2.36 -5.23
C ARG A 213 -2.31 -2.88 -6.56
N VAL A 214 -1.15 -3.55 -6.49
CA VAL A 214 -0.55 -4.37 -7.54
C VAL A 214 -0.23 -5.72 -6.90
N GLY A 215 -0.71 -6.82 -7.49
CA GLY A 215 -0.60 -8.17 -6.94
C GLY A 215 -1.71 -8.54 -5.96
N LEU A 216 -1.51 -9.64 -5.24
CA LEU A 216 -2.48 -10.20 -4.30
C LEU A 216 -2.01 -9.94 -2.86
N ILE A 217 -2.66 -9.01 -2.18
CA ILE A 217 -2.38 -8.73 -0.77
C ILE A 217 -3.08 -9.77 0.09
N ASP A 218 -2.32 -10.65 0.70
CA ASP A 218 -2.82 -11.74 1.54
C ASP A 218 -2.34 -11.67 3.01
N LYS A 219 -1.41 -10.76 3.32
CA LYS A 219 -0.97 -10.54 4.69
C LYS A 219 -1.85 -9.48 5.37
N SER A 220 -2.36 -9.82 6.53
CA SER A 220 -3.14 -8.89 7.35
C SER A 220 -2.28 -7.80 7.96
N ILE A 221 -2.92 -6.70 8.37
CA ILE A 221 -2.26 -5.62 9.12
C ILE A 221 -1.57 -6.18 10.37
N ALA A 222 -0.34 -5.76 10.61
CA ALA A 222 0.51 -6.22 11.71
C ALA A 222 0.18 -5.55 13.07
N LEU A 223 -1.02 -5.02 13.20
CA LEU A 223 -1.53 -4.42 14.43
C LEU A 223 -2.57 -5.31 15.08
N SER A 224 -2.65 -5.28 16.39
CA SER A 224 -3.77 -5.91 17.09
C SER A 224 -5.09 -5.14 16.85
N ALA A 225 -6.22 -5.84 16.92
CA ALA A 225 -7.52 -5.18 16.84
C ALA A 225 -7.71 -4.11 17.94
N GLY A 226 -7.09 -4.33 19.12
CA GLY A 226 -7.11 -3.37 20.20
C GLY A 226 -6.32 -2.10 19.87
N ALA A 227 -5.14 -2.23 19.25
CA ALA A 227 -4.33 -1.10 18.80
C ALA A 227 -5.08 -0.26 17.76
N ILE A 228 -5.68 -0.92 16.76
CA ILE A 228 -6.51 -0.27 15.74
C ILE A 228 -7.68 0.50 16.37
N ALA A 229 -8.39 -0.13 17.31
CA ALA A 229 -9.56 0.48 17.95
C ALA A 229 -9.21 1.63 18.90
N SER A 230 -8.00 1.61 19.49
CA SER A 230 -7.55 2.66 20.42
C SER A 230 -6.88 3.85 19.74
N PHE A 231 -6.44 3.69 18.49
CA PHE A 231 -5.80 4.78 17.76
C PHE A 231 -6.83 5.85 17.38
N ASP A 232 -6.59 7.07 17.81
CA ASP A 232 -7.53 8.20 17.66
C ASP A 232 -7.08 9.26 16.64
N GLY A 233 -5.90 9.07 16.01
CA GLY A 233 -5.31 9.96 15.02
C GLY A 233 -5.57 9.56 13.56
N LEU A 234 -5.05 10.40 12.65
CA LEU A 234 -4.90 10.10 11.22
C LEU A 234 -3.42 10.10 10.86
N LEU A 235 -3.04 9.29 9.87
CA LEU A 235 -1.70 9.29 9.28
C LEU A 235 -1.58 10.37 8.17
N ALA A 236 -2.23 11.51 8.38
CA ALA A 236 -2.19 12.67 7.49
C ALA A 236 -0.98 13.54 7.80
N ASP A 237 -0.34 14.06 6.77
CA ASP A 237 0.64 15.11 6.93
C ASP A 237 -0.04 16.37 7.47
N ALA A 238 0.73 17.26 8.14
CA ALA A 238 0.19 18.54 8.58
C ALA A 238 -0.40 19.28 7.38
N ALA A 239 -1.72 19.33 7.29
CA ALA A 239 -2.42 20.01 6.21
C ALA A 239 -2.85 21.42 6.68
N PRO A 240 -2.04 22.46 6.42
CA PRO A 240 -2.44 23.82 6.75
C PRO A 240 -3.59 24.23 5.85
N THR A 241 -4.67 24.71 6.44
CA THR A 241 -5.73 25.36 5.69
C THR A 241 -5.45 26.86 5.61
N VAL A 242 -5.46 27.39 4.39
CA VAL A 242 -5.37 28.83 4.15
C VAL A 242 -6.77 29.33 3.79
N SER A 243 -7.36 30.14 4.67
CA SER A 243 -8.59 30.83 4.34
C SER A 243 -8.29 32.28 3.97
N LEU A 244 -8.68 32.65 2.77
CA LEU A 244 -8.66 34.07 2.36
C LEU A 244 -10.01 34.68 2.74
N PRO A 245 -10.04 35.87 3.35
CA PRO A 245 -11.29 36.59 3.49
C PRO A 245 -11.88 36.86 2.11
N SER A 246 -13.16 36.68 1.95
CA SER A 246 -13.85 37.10 0.73
C SER A 246 -13.60 38.62 0.55
N ALA A 247 -13.02 38.98 -0.57
CA ALA A 247 -12.82 40.41 -0.92
C ALA A 247 -14.20 41.06 -1.00
N GLY A 248 -14.54 41.79 0.04
CA GLY A 248 -15.88 42.43 0.19
C GLY A 248 -15.93 43.89 -0.17
N SER A 249 -14.90 44.49 -0.76
CA SER A 249 -14.92 45.90 -1.15
C SER A 249 -14.11 46.10 -2.42
N ASP A 250 -14.70 46.84 -3.32
CA ASP A 250 -13.98 47.37 -4.50
C ASP A 250 -12.85 48.27 -4.00
N VAL A 251 -11.62 47.97 -4.42
CA VAL A 251 -10.43 48.77 -4.14
C VAL A 251 -10.12 49.59 -5.38
N LEU A 252 -10.04 50.89 -5.25
CA LEU A 252 -9.73 51.77 -6.35
C LEU A 252 -8.24 51.71 -6.70
N LEU A 253 -7.93 51.94 -7.95
CA LEU A 253 -6.55 51.95 -8.41
C LEU A 253 -5.74 53.04 -7.68
N GLY A 254 -4.68 52.61 -6.98
CA GLY A 254 -3.83 53.49 -6.16
C GLY A 254 -4.11 53.48 -4.68
N ASP A 255 -5.18 52.83 -4.24
CA ASP A 255 -5.47 52.62 -2.81
C ASP A 255 -4.61 51.52 -2.22
N THR A 256 -4.23 51.69 -0.96
CA THR A 256 -3.58 50.65 -0.18
C THR A 256 -4.67 49.82 0.49
N PHE A 257 -4.67 48.50 0.27
CA PHE A 257 -5.54 47.59 0.98
C PHE A 257 -4.71 46.59 1.79
N THR A 258 -5.28 46.18 2.89
CA THR A 258 -4.70 45.14 3.76
C THR A 258 -5.65 43.92 3.76
N PHE A 259 -5.09 42.76 3.53
CA PHE A 259 -5.83 41.50 3.73
C PHE A 259 -5.08 40.63 4.71
N THR A 260 -5.83 39.83 5.46
CA THR A 260 -5.27 38.90 6.43
C THR A 260 -5.38 37.51 5.87
N VAL A 261 -4.27 36.80 5.81
CA VAL A 261 -4.24 35.35 5.52
C VAL A 261 -4.22 34.64 6.85
N ASN A 262 -5.26 33.88 7.13
CA ASN A 262 -5.28 33.00 8.28
C ASN A 262 -4.68 31.65 7.88
N PHE A 263 -3.68 31.28 8.64
CA PHE A 263 -3.00 30.00 8.48
C PHE A 263 -3.29 29.17 9.70
N THR A 264 -3.93 28.03 9.52
CA THR A 264 -4.26 27.12 10.61
C THR A 264 -3.74 25.74 10.25
N ASN A 265 -2.91 25.16 11.11
CA ASN A 265 -2.62 23.74 11.05
C ASN A 265 -3.78 23.02 11.76
N SER A 266 -4.61 22.33 10.98
CA SER A 266 -5.75 21.55 11.50
C SER A 266 -5.38 20.13 11.90
N SER A 267 -4.13 19.70 11.66
CA SER A 267 -3.63 18.41 12.11
C SER A 267 -3.06 18.49 13.52
N SER A 268 -2.90 17.34 14.17
CA SER A 268 -2.20 17.21 15.45
C SER A 268 -0.68 17.36 15.34
N GLN A 269 -0.15 17.44 14.09
CA GLN A 269 1.28 17.55 13.82
C GLN A 269 1.78 18.98 13.85
N GLU A 270 2.97 19.20 14.42
CA GLU A 270 3.66 20.47 14.30
C GLU A 270 4.13 20.70 12.87
N GLY A 271 3.65 21.76 12.23
CA GLY A 271 4.13 22.22 10.93
C GLY A 271 5.23 23.25 11.09
N TYR A 272 6.41 22.99 10.52
CA TYR A 272 7.54 23.92 10.57
C TYR A 272 7.67 24.71 9.29
N ALA A 273 8.00 26.02 9.42
CA ALA A 273 8.38 26.91 8.34
C ALA A 273 7.43 26.93 7.12
N PRO A 274 6.15 27.29 7.28
CA PRO A 274 5.23 27.38 6.16
C PRO A 274 5.71 28.43 5.16
N PHE A 275 5.81 28.05 3.88
CA PHE A 275 6.04 28.99 2.78
C PHE A 275 4.70 29.40 2.19
N ILE A 276 4.39 30.69 2.22
CA ILE A 276 3.21 31.26 1.56
C ILE A 276 3.68 32.01 0.32
N ASN A 277 3.35 31.49 -0.88
CA ASN A 277 3.55 32.19 -2.12
C ASN A 277 2.28 32.95 -2.48
N LEU A 278 2.37 34.27 -2.51
CA LEU A 278 1.27 35.13 -2.91
C LEU A 278 1.46 35.56 -4.37
N PHE A 279 0.59 35.12 -5.25
CA PHE A 279 0.57 35.52 -6.63
C PHE A 279 -0.47 36.64 -6.82
N MET A 280 0.00 37.84 -7.04
CA MET A 280 -0.86 38.95 -7.39
C MET A 280 -0.96 39.04 -8.93
N PRO A 281 -2.15 39.17 -9.51
CA PRO A 281 -2.26 39.38 -10.94
C PRO A 281 -1.61 40.73 -11.30
N SER A 282 -0.70 40.71 -12.28
CA SER A 282 0.01 41.90 -12.74
C SER A 282 -0.83 42.75 -13.70
N THR A 283 -1.96 42.21 -14.14
CA THR A 283 -2.90 42.90 -15.04
C THR A 283 -4.26 42.94 -14.38
N GLY A 284 -4.65 44.10 -13.89
CA GLY A 284 -6.03 44.37 -13.48
C GLY A 284 -6.94 44.42 -14.71
N LYS A 285 -8.16 43.89 -14.56
CA LYS A 285 -9.27 44.26 -15.42
C LYS A 285 -10.01 45.42 -14.78
#